data_7609c86878dd0f54bbaeed06156e7d64
#
_entry.id   7609c86878dd0f54bbaeed06156e7d64
#
_cell.length_a   1.000
_cell.length_b   1.000
_cell.length_c   1.000
_cell.angle_alpha   90.00
_cell.angle_beta   90.00
_cell.angle_gamma   90.00
#
_symmetry.space_group_name_H-M   'P 1'
#
loop_
_entity.id
_entity.type
_entity.pdbx_description
1 polymer ?
#
loop_
_entity_poly.entity_id
_entity_poly.type
_entity_poly.pdbx_seq_one_letter_code
_entity_poly.pdbx_strand_id
1 'polypeptide(L)'
;TAVLYNQCPAGQVRQATDELAECPDRMGLSYPCNAGWRLWALAQAGRGDVVLDDLRTRWATMRSVIENNTLQEGWTARPDSREQWSHCAVVPLYVLAQDIAGIRPTAPGYACCRIRPQLGDLGQLDLVVHTPHGPLGFASRADADGRRLQLDIPEAVDAELVVPETLAGSISLAARPDAAPGLKCFALQPGANEVQLHRP
;
A
#
# COMPACT_ATOMS: atom_id res chain seq x y z
N THR A 1 -15.12 -2.13 8.07
CA THR A 1 -14.48 -2.76 9.27
C THR A 1 -14.64 -4.27 9.30
N ALA A 2 -15.83 -4.87 9.00
CA ALA A 2 -16.06 -6.31 9.10
C ALA A 2 -15.06 -7.15 8.30
N VAL A 3 -14.76 -6.77 7.04
CA VAL A 3 -13.74 -7.42 6.21
C VAL A 3 -12.35 -7.27 6.85
N LEU A 4 -12.01 -6.05 7.26
CA LEU A 4 -10.69 -5.71 7.79
C LEU A 4 -10.33 -6.49 9.07
N TYR A 5 -11.31 -6.74 9.93
CA TYR A 5 -11.12 -7.41 11.21
C TYR A 5 -11.63 -8.85 11.24
N ASN A 6 -11.78 -9.48 10.07
CA ASN A 6 -12.21 -10.88 9.93
C ASN A 6 -13.54 -11.19 10.64
N GLN A 7 -14.45 -10.21 10.71
CA GLN A 7 -15.79 -10.38 11.28
C GLN A 7 -16.85 -10.67 10.23
N CYS A 8 -16.46 -10.64 8.95
CA CYS A 8 -17.32 -11.00 7.84
C CYS A 8 -17.37 -12.53 7.73
N PRO A 9 -18.56 -13.17 7.59
CA PRO A 9 -18.63 -14.59 7.31
C PRO A 9 -17.82 -14.96 6.08
N ALA A 10 -17.04 -16.06 6.14
CA ALA A 10 -16.10 -16.45 5.10
C ALA A 10 -16.75 -16.49 3.69
N GLY A 11 -17.96 -17.01 3.56
CA GLY A 11 -18.69 -17.05 2.28
C GLY A 11 -19.15 -15.70 1.74
N GLN A 12 -19.08 -14.62 2.53
CA GLN A 12 -19.52 -13.26 2.15
C GLN A 12 -18.35 -12.29 1.97
N VAL A 13 -17.11 -12.67 2.29
CA VAL A 13 -15.94 -11.79 2.22
C VAL A 13 -15.76 -11.21 0.83
N ARG A 14 -15.87 -12.06 -0.21
CA ARG A 14 -15.75 -11.61 -1.60
C ARG A 14 -16.81 -10.57 -1.95
N GLN A 15 -18.08 -10.87 -1.69
CA GLN A 15 -19.18 -9.94 -1.97
C GLN A 15 -19.00 -8.63 -1.22
N ALA A 16 -18.62 -8.68 0.06
CA ALA A 16 -18.37 -7.49 0.86
C ALA A 16 -17.19 -6.65 0.32
N THR A 17 -16.16 -7.31 -0.21
CA THR A 17 -15.01 -6.64 -0.84
C THR A 17 -15.41 -5.97 -2.16
N ASP A 18 -16.21 -6.66 -2.98
CA ASP A 18 -16.72 -6.11 -4.25
C ASP A 18 -17.62 -4.90 -3.99
N GLU A 19 -18.50 -4.95 -3.01
CA GLU A 19 -19.32 -3.79 -2.58
C GLU A 19 -18.45 -2.61 -2.08
N LEU A 20 -17.38 -2.90 -1.34
CA LEU A 20 -16.43 -1.86 -0.92
C LEU A 20 -15.68 -1.25 -2.12
N ALA A 21 -15.37 -2.06 -3.13
CA ALA A 21 -14.69 -1.60 -4.34
C ALA A 21 -15.61 -0.71 -5.20
N GLU A 22 -16.84 -1.14 -5.43
CA GLU A 22 -17.83 -0.42 -6.23
C GLU A 22 -18.29 0.87 -5.52
N CYS A 23 -18.31 0.87 -4.18
CA CYS A 23 -18.78 1.98 -3.35
C CYS A 23 -20.11 2.58 -3.83
N PRO A 24 -21.19 1.79 -3.96
CA PRO A 24 -22.44 2.25 -4.53
C PRO A 24 -23.07 3.37 -3.68
N ASP A 25 -23.86 4.24 -4.29
CA ASP A 25 -24.46 5.41 -3.66
C ASP A 25 -25.22 5.08 -2.35
N ARG A 26 -25.84 3.87 -2.28
CA ARG A 26 -26.53 3.41 -1.07
C ARG A 26 -25.62 3.26 0.16
N MET A 27 -24.29 3.04 -0.06
CA MET A 27 -23.33 2.98 1.06
C MET A 27 -22.98 4.36 1.58
N GLY A 28 -23.09 5.37 0.74
CA GLY A 28 -22.56 6.70 1.00
C GLY A 28 -21.03 6.73 1.04
N LEU A 29 -20.48 7.92 0.88
CA LEU A 29 -19.06 8.16 1.00
C LEU A 29 -18.75 8.68 2.40
N SER A 30 -17.94 7.92 3.16
CA SER A 30 -17.44 8.38 4.46
C SER A 30 -16.57 9.62 4.32
N TYR A 31 -16.42 10.40 5.39
CA TYR A 31 -15.43 11.47 5.48
C TYR A 31 -14.02 10.94 5.20
N PRO A 32 -13.09 11.77 4.70
CA PRO A 32 -11.72 11.37 4.41
C PRO A 32 -11.04 10.59 5.54
N CYS A 33 -11.17 11.04 6.78
CA CYS A 33 -10.60 10.35 7.94
C CYS A 33 -11.11 8.91 8.13
N ASN A 34 -12.35 8.62 7.75
CA ASN A 34 -12.95 7.28 7.84
C ASN A 34 -12.82 6.47 6.55
N ALA A 35 -12.63 7.13 5.41
CA ALA A 35 -12.44 6.46 4.12
C ALA A 35 -11.19 5.58 4.10
N GLY A 36 -10.20 5.86 4.97
CA GLY A 36 -9.04 5.04 5.17
C GLY A 36 -9.31 3.59 5.53
N TRP A 37 -10.33 3.32 6.29
CA TRP A 37 -10.72 1.95 6.63
C TRP A 37 -11.15 1.15 5.39
N ARG A 38 -11.83 1.81 4.44
CA ARG A 38 -12.20 1.22 3.16
C ARG A 38 -10.96 0.93 2.33
N LEU A 39 -10.08 1.90 2.14
CA LEU A 39 -8.85 1.72 1.36
C LEU A 39 -7.97 0.64 1.95
N TRP A 40 -7.84 0.59 3.26
CA TRP A 40 -7.06 -0.44 3.94
C TRP A 40 -7.66 -1.83 3.73
N ALA A 41 -8.98 -1.99 3.88
CA ALA A 41 -9.65 -3.26 3.63
C ALA A 41 -9.46 -3.73 2.17
N LEU A 42 -9.57 -2.82 1.19
CA LEU A 42 -9.36 -3.11 -0.22
C LEU A 42 -7.91 -3.51 -0.52
N ALA A 43 -6.95 -2.79 0.03
CA ALA A 43 -5.54 -3.11 -0.16
C ALA A 43 -5.17 -4.48 0.42
N GLN A 44 -5.69 -4.82 1.62
CA GLN A 44 -5.49 -6.15 2.21
C GLN A 44 -6.14 -7.27 1.37
N ALA A 45 -7.26 -6.98 0.73
CA ALA A 45 -7.93 -7.90 -0.19
C ALA A 45 -7.26 -8.00 -1.58
N GLY A 46 -6.12 -7.30 -1.79
CA GLY A 46 -5.38 -7.32 -3.06
C GLY A 46 -5.95 -6.37 -4.13
N ARG A 47 -6.83 -5.42 -3.75
CA ARG A 47 -7.44 -4.43 -4.64
C ARG A 47 -6.69 -3.11 -4.62
N GLY A 48 -5.36 -3.18 -4.76
CA GLY A 48 -4.50 -2.00 -4.90
C GLY A 48 -4.86 -1.13 -6.12
N ASP A 49 -5.41 -1.72 -7.18
CA ASP A 49 -5.98 -1.04 -8.34
C ASP A 49 -7.05 -0.01 -7.94
N VAL A 50 -8.04 -0.43 -7.16
CA VAL A 50 -9.13 0.45 -6.70
C VAL A 50 -8.61 1.50 -5.72
N VAL A 51 -7.66 1.13 -4.87
CA VAL A 51 -7.03 2.08 -3.93
C VAL A 51 -6.32 3.20 -4.69
N LEU A 52 -5.54 2.87 -5.71
CA LEU A 52 -4.82 3.86 -6.53
C LEU A 52 -5.79 4.76 -7.30
N ASP A 53 -6.87 4.20 -7.85
CA ASP A 53 -7.90 4.98 -8.53
C ASP A 53 -8.59 5.96 -7.58
N ASP A 54 -8.96 5.51 -6.38
CA ASP A 54 -9.57 6.35 -5.36
C ASP A 54 -8.64 7.49 -4.91
N LEU A 55 -7.35 7.20 -4.71
CA LEU A 55 -6.35 8.22 -4.38
C LEU A 55 -6.23 9.29 -5.48
N ARG A 56 -6.27 8.90 -6.76
CA ARG A 56 -6.18 9.82 -7.89
C ARG A 56 -7.45 10.66 -8.07
N THR A 57 -8.60 10.01 -7.97
CA THR A 57 -9.88 10.63 -8.35
C THR A 57 -10.51 11.45 -7.24
N ARG A 58 -10.25 11.09 -5.98
CA ARG A 58 -10.86 11.75 -4.81
C ARG A 58 -9.86 12.54 -3.96
N TRP A 59 -8.72 11.92 -3.62
CA TRP A 59 -7.77 12.55 -2.69
C TRP A 59 -6.89 13.59 -3.38
N ALA A 60 -6.30 13.24 -4.52
CA ALA A 60 -5.45 14.17 -5.27
C ALA A 60 -6.23 15.37 -5.85
N THR A 61 -7.55 15.23 -5.99
CA THR A 61 -8.44 16.29 -6.49
C THR A 61 -9.03 17.18 -5.39
N MET A 62 -8.72 16.90 -4.12
CA MET A 62 -9.13 17.80 -3.05
C MET A 62 -8.57 19.20 -3.28
N ARG A 63 -9.42 20.21 -3.10
CA ARG A 63 -9.04 21.60 -3.33
C ARG A 63 -7.86 22.03 -2.47
N SER A 64 -7.82 21.60 -1.21
CA SER A 64 -6.70 21.90 -0.31
C SER A 64 -5.39 21.21 -0.74
N VAL A 65 -5.45 20.05 -1.38
CA VAL A 65 -4.26 19.39 -1.96
C VAL A 65 -3.73 20.21 -3.12
N ILE A 66 -4.62 20.68 -4.01
CA ILE A 66 -4.24 21.45 -5.21
C ILE A 66 -3.71 22.84 -4.83
N GLU A 67 -4.37 23.53 -3.89
CA GLU A 67 -4.04 24.93 -3.55
C GLU A 67 -2.96 25.04 -2.45
N ASN A 68 -2.95 24.14 -1.48
CA ASN A 68 -2.14 24.26 -0.26
C ASN A 68 -1.22 23.05 0.02
N ASN A 69 -1.20 22.03 -0.84
CA ASN A 69 -0.45 20.78 -0.64
C ASN A 69 -0.78 20.10 0.70
N THR A 70 -2.02 20.17 1.16
CA THR A 70 -2.46 19.60 2.43
C THR A 70 -3.79 18.85 2.28
N LEU A 71 -3.96 17.80 3.07
CA LEU A 71 -5.21 17.06 3.13
C LEU A 71 -6.22 17.81 4.01
N GLN A 72 -7.50 17.60 3.73
CA GLN A 72 -8.62 18.23 4.43
C GLN A 72 -9.52 17.16 5.08
N GLU A 73 -10.25 17.57 6.13
CA GLU A 73 -11.11 16.67 6.89
C GLU A 73 -12.38 16.27 6.12
N GLY A 74 -13.00 17.23 5.43
CA GLY A 74 -14.20 17.01 4.62
C GLY A 74 -13.90 17.03 3.12
N TRP A 75 -14.62 16.26 2.32
CA TRP A 75 -14.42 16.22 0.86
C TRP A 75 -14.62 17.59 0.19
N THR A 76 -15.47 18.44 0.75
CA THR A 76 -15.84 19.76 0.20
C THR A 76 -15.35 20.92 1.05
N ALA A 77 -14.45 20.67 2.00
CA ALA A 77 -13.91 21.71 2.86
C ALA A 77 -13.22 22.81 2.04
N ARG A 78 -13.38 24.06 2.48
CA ARG A 78 -12.69 25.19 1.86
C ARG A 78 -11.22 25.20 2.33
N PRO A 79 -10.23 25.54 1.47
CA PRO A 79 -8.82 25.56 1.82
C PRO A 79 -8.46 26.40 3.03
N ASP A 80 -9.19 27.51 3.26
CA ASP A 80 -8.95 28.43 4.38
C ASP A 80 -9.87 28.18 5.58
N SER A 81 -10.61 27.06 5.58
CA SER A 81 -11.47 26.69 6.69
C SER A 81 -10.69 25.91 7.76
N ARG A 82 -11.31 25.75 8.95
CA ARG A 82 -10.73 24.92 10.03
C ARG A 82 -10.57 23.47 9.66
N GLU A 83 -11.29 22.99 8.64
CA GLU A 83 -11.30 21.58 8.20
C GLU A 83 -10.12 21.20 7.31
N GLN A 84 -9.29 22.17 6.89
CA GLN A 84 -8.10 21.87 6.10
C GLN A 84 -6.93 21.28 6.93
N TRP A 85 -6.98 21.38 8.25
CA TRP A 85 -5.92 20.92 9.15
C TRP A 85 -6.31 19.62 9.84
N SER A 86 -6.48 18.55 9.09
CA SER A 86 -6.89 17.29 9.68
C SER A 86 -5.76 16.28 9.76
N HIS A 87 -5.27 16.04 10.98
CA HIS A 87 -4.38 14.92 11.25
C HIS A 87 -5.04 13.55 11.03
N CYS A 88 -6.36 13.48 11.02
CA CYS A 88 -7.10 12.25 10.76
C CYS A 88 -7.14 11.88 9.27
N ALA A 89 -6.95 12.83 8.36
CA ALA A 89 -7.03 12.61 6.92
C ALA A 89 -5.71 12.13 6.28
N VAL A 90 -4.70 11.77 7.08
CA VAL A 90 -3.37 11.31 6.60
C VAL A 90 -3.36 9.91 5.99
N VAL A 91 -4.52 9.37 5.71
CA VAL A 91 -4.72 8.05 5.11
C VAL A 91 -3.84 7.77 3.89
N PRO A 92 -3.73 8.66 2.88
CA PRO A 92 -2.90 8.39 1.71
C PRO A 92 -1.45 8.08 2.06
N LEU A 93 -0.89 8.72 3.09
CA LEU A 93 0.52 8.55 3.47
C LEU A 93 0.80 7.12 3.94
N TYR A 94 0.01 6.60 4.88
CA TYR A 94 0.25 5.25 5.36
C TYR A 94 -0.22 4.18 4.38
N VAL A 95 -1.28 4.43 3.61
CA VAL A 95 -1.74 3.49 2.57
C VAL A 95 -0.70 3.35 1.46
N LEU A 96 -0.07 4.44 1.01
CA LEU A 96 1.01 4.37 0.05
C LEU A 96 2.21 3.58 0.58
N ALA A 97 2.60 3.77 1.84
CA ALA A 97 3.71 3.05 2.43
C ALA A 97 3.36 1.60 2.78
N GLN A 98 2.28 1.38 3.54
CA GLN A 98 1.97 0.07 4.11
C GLN A 98 1.26 -0.88 3.16
N ASP A 99 0.56 -0.34 2.15
CA ASP A 99 -0.29 -1.14 1.27
C ASP A 99 0.17 -1.11 -0.19
N ILE A 100 0.47 0.06 -0.74
CA ILE A 100 0.88 0.16 -2.16
C ILE A 100 2.36 -0.21 -2.32
N ALA A 101 3.27 0.37 -1.54
CA ALA A 101 4.65 -0.14 -1.44
C ALA A 101 4.70 -1.46 -0.65
N GLY A 102 3.71 -1.69 0.20
CA GLY A 102 3.51 -2.94 0.93
C GLY A 102 4.48 -3.16 2.10
N ILE A 103 5.07 -2.10 2.65
CA ILE A 103 6.08 -2.16 3.71
C ILE A 103 5.39 -2.26 5.08
N ARG A 104 5.36 -3.45 5.66
CA ARG A 104 4.69 -3.70 6.95
C ARG A 104 5.62 -4.37 7.95
N PRO A 105 5.67 -3.87 9.21
CA PRO A 105 6.33 -4.60 10.26
C PRO A 105 5.58 -5.91 10.56
N THR A 106 6.31 -7.00 10.72
CA THR A 106 5.79 -8.30 11.16
C THR A 106 6.24 -8.66 12.57
N ALA A 107 7.15 -7.85 13.14
CA ALA A 107 7.55 -7.90 14.54
C ALA A 107 7.64 -6.47 15.12
N PRO A 108 7.54 -6.32 16.46
CA PRO A 108 7.67 -5.02 17.12
C PRO A 108 8.93 -4.28 16.72
N GLY A 109 8.84 -2.95 16.58
CA GLY A 109 9.97 -2.09 16.24
C GLY A 109 10.58 -2.30 14.85
N TYR A 110 9.89 -2.94 13.90
CA TYR A 110 10.46 -3.34 12.61
C TYR A 110 11.63 -4.33 12.70
N ALA A 111 11.76 -5.10 13.79
CA ALA A 111 12.76 -6.18 13.84
C ALA A 111 12.60 -7.16 12.67
N CYS A 112 11.34 -7.41 12.24
CA CYS A 112 11.03 -8.11 10.99
C CYS A 112 10.09 -7.24 10.16
N CYS A 113 10.25 -7.27 8.84
CA CYS A 113 9.46 -6.49 7.89
C CYS A 113 9.10 -7.32 6.65
N ARG A 114 7.85 -7.23 6.22
CA ARG A 114 7.37 -7.78 4.94
C ARG A 114 7.14 -6.66 3.95
N ILE A 115 7.64 -6.83 2.72
CA ILE A 115 7.44 -5.92 1.60
C ILE A 115 6.63 -6.66 0.54
N ARG A 116 5.36 -6.26 0.35
CA ARG A 116 4.44 -6.86 -0.63
C ARG A 116 3.84 -5.77 -1.52
N PRO A 117 4.54 -5.35 -2.58
CA PRO A 117 4.10 -4.26 -3.44
C PRO A 117 2.81 -4.58 -4.20
N GLN A 118 1.91 -3.58 -4.30
CA GLN A 118 0.68 -3.60 -5.09
C GLN A 118 0.64 -2.35 -5.99
N LEU A 119 1.65 -2.19 -6.82
CA LEU A 119 1.95 -0.95 -7.53
C LEU A 119 1.07 -0.69 -8.75
N GLY A 120 0.32 -1.71 -9.22
CA GLY A 120 -0.61 -1.57 -10.34
C GLY A 120 0.06 -0.91 -11.55
N ASP A 121 -0.58 0.15 -12.05
CA ASP A 121 -0.15 0.96 -13.19
C ASP A 121 0.75 2.15 -12.84
N LEU A 122 1.20 2.30 -11.58
CA LEU A 122 2.12 3.36 -11.21
C LEU A 122 3.42 3.26 -12.02
N GLY A 123 3.79 4.34 -12.73
CA GLY A 123 5.06 4.41 -13.44
C GLY A 123 6.25 4.40 -12.48
N GLN A 124 6.11 5.12 -11.37
CA GLN A 124 7.14 5.19 -10.32
C GLN A 124 6.54 5.41 -8.93
N LEU A 125 7.28 4.97 -7.91
CA LEU A 125 7.01 5.29 -6.51
C LEU A 125 8.34 5.28 -5.75
N ASP A 126 8.65 6.38 -5.09
CA ASP A 126 9.81 6.51 -4.20
C ASP A 126 9.34 6.93 -2.82
N LEU A 127 9.78 6.23 -1.80
CA LEU A 127 9.50 6.61 -0.41
C LEU A 127 10.55 6.06 0.55
N VAL A 128 10.58 6.64 1.73
CA VAL A 128 11.41 6.19 2.84
C VAL A 128 10.52 5.97 4.07
N VAL A 129 10.63 4.81 4.67
CA VAL A 129 9.99 4.50 5.95
C VAL A 129 11.04 4.60 7.05
N HIS A 130 10.85 5.52 7.99
CA HIS A 130 11.74 5.65 9.14
C HIS A 130 11.41 4.59 10.18
N THR A 131 12.39 3.73 10.48
CA THR A 131 12.28 2.68 11.49
C THR A 131 13.20 2.98 12.66
N PRO A 132 13.02 2.34 13.83
CA PRO A 132 13.98 2.44 14.93
C PRO A 132 15.40 1.98 14.58
N HIS A 133 15.56 1.20 13.50
CA HIS A 133 16.83 0.67 13.02
C HIS A 133 17.44 1.48 11.88
N GLY A 134 16.85 2.62 11.53
CA GLY A 134 17.25 3.47 10.41
C GLY A 134 16.23 3.52 9.29
N PRO A 135 16.49 4.32 8.24
CA PRO A 135 15.60 4.47 7.10
C PRO A 135 15.57 3.22 6.23
N LEU A 136 14.37 2.76 5.89
CA LEU A 136 14.13 1.74 4.87
C LEU A 136 13.75 2.44 3.57
N GLY A 137 14.59 2.32 2.55
CA GLY A 137 14.36 2.91 1.24
C GLY A 137 13.58 2.00 0.32
N PHE A 138 12.63 2.56 -0.42
CA PHE A 138 11.86 1.87 -1.45
C PHE A 138 11.78 2.74 -2.69
N ALA A 139 12.25 2.23 -3.81
CA ALA A 139 12.06 2.85 -5.12
C ALA A 139 11.54 1.81 -6.12
N SER A 140 10.60 2.23 -6.94
CA SER A 140 10.00 1.41 -7.99
C SER A 140 9.93 2.17 -9.30
N ARG A 141 10.30 1.52 -10.40
CA ARG A 141 10.20 2.03 -11.77
C ARG A 141 9.59 0.97 -12.68
N ALA A 142 8.51 1.33 -13.37
CA ALA A 142 7.98 0.51 -14.46
C ALA A 142 8.81 0.74 -15.73
N ASP A 143 9.07 -0.32 -16.47
CA ASP A 143 9.74 -0.31 -17.76
C ASP A 143 9.03 -1.20 -18.79
N ALA A 144 9.61 -1.36 -19.98
CA ALA A 144 9.01 -2.17 -21.04
C ALA A 144 8.93 -3.66 -20.66
N ASP A 145 9.90 -4.14 -19.88
CA ASP A 145 10.06 -5.56 -19.50
C ASP A 145 9.30 -5.92 -18.21
N GLY A 146 8.84 -4.90 -17.47
CA GLY A 146 8.14 -5.13 -16.22
C GLY A 146 8.32 -4.02 -15.19
N ARG A 147 9.01 -4.32 -14.10
CA ARG A 147 9.21 -3.37 -13.00
C ARG A 147 10.49 -3.65 -12.24
N ARG A 148 11.30 -2.62 -12.05
CA ARG A 148 12.48 -2.65 -11.20
C ARG A 148 12.14 -2.11 -9.82
N LEU A 149 12.55 -2.84 -8.78
CA LEU A 149 12.52 -2.43 -7.38
C LEU A 149 13.94 -2.21 -6.89
N GLN A 150 14.14 -1.12 -6.15
CA GLN A 150 15.36 -0.87 -5.38
C GLN A 150 14.95 -0.71 -3.91
N LEU A 151 15.51 -1.55 -3.05
CA LEU A 151 15.16 -1.66 -1.65
C LEU A 151 16.43 -1.50 -0.83
N ASP A 152 16.46 -0.51 0.06
CA ASP A 152 17.57 -0.32 0.98
C ASP A 152 17.12 -0.70 2.39
N ILE A 153 17.67 -1.81 2.90
CA ILE A 153 17.21 -2.44 4.14
C ILE A 153 18.20 -2.13 5.26
N PRO A 154 17.74 -1.56 6.40
CA PRO A 154 18.59 -1.34 7.56
C PRO A 154 19.19 -2.65 8.08
N GLU A 155 20.45 -2.61 8.57
CA GLU A 155 21.22 -3.79 8.96
C GLU A 155 20.54 -4.69 10.01
N ALA A 156 19.78 -4.09 10.93
CA ALA A 156 19.10 -4.82 12.00
C ALA A 156 17.64 -5.20 11.67
N VAL A 157 17.22 -5.09 10.41
CA VAL A 157 15.86 -5.45 9.96
C VAL A 157 15.92 -6.76 9.18
N ASP A 158 15.24 -7.80 9.65
CA ASP A 158 15.01 -9.02 8.87
C ASP A 158 13.83 -8.77 7.89
N ALA A 159 14.15 -8.49 6.63
CA ALA A 159 13.15 -8.14 5.63
C ALA A 159 12.93 -9.25 4.60
N GLU A 160 11.67 -9.35 4.15
CA GLU A 160 11.27 -10.27 3.10
C GLU A 160 10.47 -9.56 2.01
N LEU A 161 10.70 -9.95 0.76
CA LEU A 161 9.92 -9.53 -0.40
C LEU A 161 8.91 -10.63 -0.74
N VAL A 162 7.64 -10.26 -0.84
CA VAL A 162 6.56 -11.17 -1.24
C VAL A 162 5.94 -10.69 -2.55
N VAL A 163 5.96 -11.55 -3.55
CA VAL A 163 5.43 -11.24 -4.89
C VAL A 163 4.53 -12.37 -5.40
N PRO A 164 3.61 -12.09 -6.34
CA PRO A 164 2.88 -13.14 -7.05
C PRO A 164 3.84 -14.16 -7.70
N GLU A 165 3.49 -15.43 -7.65
CA GLU A 165 4.28 -16.49 -8.23
C GLU A 165 4.57 -16.28 -9.73
N THR A 166 3.61 -15.68 -10.44
CA THR A 166 3.72 -15.30 -11.85
C THR A 166 4.83 -14.30 -12.16
N LEU A 167 5.25 -13.50 -11.17
CA LEU A 167 6.31 -12.49 -11.29
C LEU A 167 7.65 -12.95 -10.72
N ALA A 168 7.70 -14.13 -10.11
CA ALA A 168 8.86 -14.60 -9.33
C ALA A 168 9.95 -15.29 -10.17
N GLY A 169 9.70 -15.58 -11.44
CA GLY A 169 10.53 -16.49 -12.26
C GLY A 169 11.98 -16.08 -12.50
N SER A 170 12.34 -14.81 -12.22
CA SER A 170 13.69 -14.27 -12.47
C SER A 170 14.37 -13.68 -11.23
N ILE A 171 13.76 -13.87 -10.06
CA ILE A 171 14.31 -13.31 -8.81
C ILE A 171 15.47 -14.18 -8.32
N SER A 172 16.66 -13.60 -8.21
CA SER A 172 17.89 -14.30 -7.78
C SER A 172 18.08 -14.35 -6.26
N LEU A 173 17.10 -13.86 -5.48
CA LEU A 173 17.17 -13.86 -4.02
C LEU A 173 16.86 -15.24 -3.43
N ALA A 174 17.35 -15.49 -2.22
CA ALA A 174 17.06 -16.73 -1.50
C ALA A 174 15.57 -16.86 -1.18
N ALA A 175 14.95 -17.94 -1.61
CA ALA A 175 13.53 -18.20 -1.32
C ALA A 175 13.31 -18.53 0.17
N ARG A 176 12.17 -18.08 0.72
CA ARG A 176 11.66 -18.46 2.05
C ARG A 176 10.42 -19.35 1.92
N PRO A 177 10.22 -20.31 2.84
CA PRO A 177 9.17 -21.35 2.68
C PRO A 177 7.74 -20.88 2.91
N ASP A 178 7.51 -19.80 3.66
CA ASP A 178 6.20 -19.49 4.25
C ASP A 178 5.34 -18.51 3.42
N ALA A 179 5.30 -18.68 2.11
CA ALA A 179 4.40 -17.88 1.28
C ALA A 179 2.99 -18.49 1.24
N ALA A 180 1.97 -17.63 1.27
CA ALA A 180 0.59 -18.05 1.01
C ALA A 180 0.42 -18.58 -0.43
N PRO A 181 -0.58 -19.42 -0.72
CA PRO A 181 -0.81 -19.96 -2.07
C PRO A 181 -0.82 -18.86 -3.14
N GLY A 182 -0.11 -19.07 -4.25
CA GLY A 182 0.04 -18.13 -5.36
C GLY A 182 1.04 -17.00 -5.13
N LEU A 183 1.76 -17.02 -4.01
CA LEU A 183 2.82 -16.06 -3.67
C LEU A 183 4.17 -16.77 -3.52
N LYS A 184 5.24 -16.02 -3.74
CA LYS A 184 6.62 -16.40 -3.41
C LYS A 184 7.20 -15.39 -2.46
N CYS A 185 8.01 -15.88 -1.51
CA CYS A 185 8.69 -15.08 -0.51
C CYS A 185 10.22 -15.21 -0.70
N PHE A 186 10.93 -14.09 -0.60
CA PHE A 186 12.37 -14.00 -0.77
C PHE A 186 13.01 -13.21 0.37
N ALA A 187 14.15 -13.68 0.86
CA ALA A 187 14.93 -12.94 1.85
C ALA A 187 15.63 -11.74 1.20
N LEU A 188 15.47 -10.56 1.79
CA LEU A 188 16.26 -9.39 1.44
C LEU A 188 17.50 -9.31 2.31
N GLN A 189 18.60 -8.83 1.73
CA GLN A 189 19.84 -8.62 2.46
C GLN A 189 19.88 -7.22 3.06
N PRO A 190 20.59 -6.99 4.18
CA PRO A 190 20.91 -5.64 4.62
C PRO A 190 21.60 -4.83 3.52
N GLY A 191 21.30 -3.53 3.47
CA GLY A 191 21.75 -2.63 2.41
C GLY A 191 20.93 -2.72 1.14
N ALA A 192 21.55 -2.41 0.01
CA ALA A 192 20.88 -2.27 -1.27
C ALA A 192 20.52 -3.62 -1.91
N ASN A 193 19.26 -3.78 -2.28
CA ASN A 193 18.75 -4.90 -3.05
C ASN A 193 18.11 -4.37 -4.34
N GLU A 194 18.41 -4.99 -5.47
CA GLU A 194 17.79 -4.69 -6.76
C GLU A 194 17.04 -5.92 -7.26
N VAL A 195 15.77 -5.76 -7.60
CA VAL A 195 14.90 -6.85 -8.04
C VAL A 195 14.16 -6.44 -9.31
N GLN A 196 14.28 -7.27 -10.35
CA GLN A 196 13.49 -7.12 -11.57
C GLN A 196 12.28 -8.06 -11.51
N LEU A 197 11.07 -7.50 -11.62
CA LEU A 197 9.82 -8.23 -11.76
C LEU A 197 9.42 -8.18 -13.23
N HIS A 198 9.41 -9.32 -13.91
CA HIS A 198 9.01 -9.39 -15.31
C HIS A 198 7.49 -9.48 -15.45
N ARG A 199 6.97 -8.91 -16.54
CA ARG A 199 5.55 -9.12 -16.89
C ARG A 199 5.32 -10.60 -17.21
N PRO A 200 4.18 -11.16 -16.78
CA PRO A 200 3.82 -12.53 -17.13
C PRO A 200 3.58 -12.70 -18.63
#